data_5336c8a3f8e84c2962e92f1aedda5c06
#
_entry.id   5336c8a3f8e84c2962e92f1aedda5c06
#
_cell.length_a   1.000
_cell.length_b   1.000
_cell.length_c   1.000
_cell.angle_alpha   90.00
_cell.angle_beta   90.00
_cell.angle_gamma   90.00
#
_symmetry.space_group_name_H-M   'P 1'
#
loop_
_entity.id
_entity.type
_entity.pdbx_description
1 polymer ?
#
loop_
_entity_poly.entity_id
_entity_poly.type
_entity_poly.pdbx_seq_one_letter_code
_entity_poly.pdbx_strand_id
1 'polypeptide(L)'
;MALDQGTTSSRAILFNRAGGIVSRAQRLFRQIYPQPGWVEHDPMEIWATERQSMAEAVDAAHIDPKCIAAIGITNQRETTVVWDARTGEPVYN
;
A
#
# COMPACT_ATOMS: atom_id res chain seq x y z
N MET A 1 8.72 -8.54 -4.69
CA MET A 1 8.20 -7.19 -4.35
C MET A 1 7.81 -7.19 -2.89
N ALA A 2 8.13 -6.15 -2.15
CA ALA A 2 7.60 -5.91 -0.81
C ALA A 2 6.62 -4.73 -0.85
N LEU A 3 5.45 -4.91 -0.24
CA LEU A 3 4.45 -3.87 -0.04
C LEU A 3 4.44 -3.51 1.44
N ASP A 4 4.68 -2.24 1.74
CA ASP A 4 4.77 -1.71 3.10
C ASP A 4 3.66 -0.66 3.29
N GLN A 5 2.51 -1.14 3.79
CA GLN A 5 1.39 -0.30 4.13
C GLN A 5 1.61 0.31 5.52
N GLY A 6 2.26 1.46 5.54
CA GLY A 6 2.52 2.22 6.76
C GLY A 6 1.33 3.04 7.23
N THR A 7 1.48 3.73 8.34
CA THR A 7 0.42 4.57 8.94
C THR A 7 0.15 5.85 8.14
N THR A 8 1.13 6.36 7.41
CA THR A 8 1.03 7.64 6.68
C THR A 8 1.27 7.51 5.18
N SER A 9 1.72 6.35 4.72
CA SER A 9 2.09 6.13 3.33
C SER A 9 2.02 4.67 2.94
N SER A 10 1.77 4.43 1.66
CA SER A 10 1.90 3.16 0.97
C SER A 10 3.23 3.12 0.23
N ARG A 11 3.93 1.99 0.27
CA ARG A 11 5.26 1.84 -0.35
C ARG A 11 5.40 0.49 -1.02
N ALA A 12 5.96 0.50 -2.23
CA ALA A 12 6.37 -0.71 -2.93
C ALA A 12 7.87 -0.71 -3.17
N ILE A 13 8.53 -1.83 -2.90
CA ILE A 13 9.98 -2.00 -3.09
C ILE A 13 10.22 -3.28 -3.88
N LEU A 14 11.01 -3.19 -4.94
CA LEU A 14 11.50 -4.34 -5.69
C LEU A 14 12.90 -4.70 -5.24
N PHE A 15 13.08 -5.97 -4.91
CA PHE A 15 14.37 -6.55 -4.58
C PHE A 15 14.80 -7.56 -5.64
N ASN A 16 16.09 -7.61 -5.93
CA ASN A 16 16.68 -8.68 -6.71
C ASN A 16 16.92 -9.93 -5.83
N ARG A 17 17.39 -11.01 -6.48
CA ARG A 17 17.66 -12.29 -5.78
C ARG A 17 18.75 -12.19 -4.72
N ALA A 18 19.66 -11.22 -4.83
CA ALA A 18 20.72 -10.98 -3.85
C ALA A 18 20.27 -10.09 -2.67
N GLY A 19 18.99 -9.67 -2.64
CA GLY A 19 18.43 -8.77 -1.61
C GLY A 19 18.71 -7.29 -1.85
N GLY A 20 19.30 -6.92 -2.97
CA GLY A 20 19.51 -5.53 -3.34
C GLY A 20 18.22 -4.87 -3.83
N ILE A 21 18.00 -3.59 -3.48
CA ILE A 21 16.87 -2.80 -3.95
C ILE A 21 17.09 -2.46 -5.43
N VAL A 22 16.13 -2.82 -6.28
CA VAL A 22 16.11 -2.49 -7.71
C VAL A 22 15.39 -1.16 -7.93
N SER A 23 14.23 -1.00 -7.32
CA SER A 23 13.42 0.23 -7.38
C SER A 23 12.53 0.34 -6.16
N ARG A 24 12.02 1.55 -5.94
CA ARG A 24 11.02 1.81 -4.91
C ARG A 24 10.12 2.97 -5.33
N ALA A 25 8.87 2.93 -4.86
CA ALA A 25 7.94 4.05 -4.94
C ALA A 25 7.18 4.16 -3.63
N GLN A 26 6.75 5.38 -3.29
CA GLN A 26 6.02 5.67 -2.07
C GLN A 26 5.04 6.80 -2.31
N ARG A 27 3.83 6.67 -1.74
CA ARG A 27 2.78 7.69 -1.79
C ARG A 27 2.21 7.92 -0.41
N LEU A 28 2.06 9.18 -0.06
CA LEU A 28 1.33 9.58 1.13
C LEU A 28 -0.17 9.47 0.85
N PHE A 29 -0.95 9.18 1.89
CA PHE A 29 -2.39 9.28 1.87
C PHE A 29 -2.89 10.17 3.01
N ARG A 30 -4.11 10.67 2.84
CA ARG A 30 -4.68 11.66 3.75
C ARG A 30 -4.91 11.06 5.14
N GLN A 31 -4.55 11.83 6.16
CA GLN A 31 -4.92 11.59 7.55
C GLN A 31 -6.20 12.37 7.85
N ILE A 32 -7.22 11.71 8.38
CA ILE A 32 -8.51 12.30 8.69
C ILE A 32 -8.63 12.45 10.21
N TYR A 33 -8.92 13.63 10.67
CA TYR A 33 -9.03 13.97 12.11
C TYR A 33 -10.44 14.45 12.43
N PRO A 34 -11.43 13.55 12.60
CA PRO A 34 -12.83 13.93 12.78
C PRO A 34 -13.10 14.59 14.14
N GLN A 35 -12.31 14.27 15.14
CA GLN A 35 -12.38 14.86 16.49
C GLN A 35 -10.98 14.89 17.11
N PRO A 36 -10.73 15.72 18.15
CA PRO A 36 -9.46 15.73 18.86
C PRO A 36 -9.08 14.33 19.38
N GLY A 37 -7.88 13.88 19.02
CA GLY A 37 -7.35 12.56 19.38
C GLY A 37 -7.82 11.39 18.50
N TRP A 38 -8.70 11.62 17.53
CA TRP A 38 -9.13 10.60 16.57
C TRP A 38 -8.34 10.70 15.28
N VAL A 39 -7.98 9.55 14.73
CA VAL A 39 -7.34 9.43 13.41
C VAL A 39 -8.05 8.36 12.62
N GLU A 40 -8.47 8.71 11.41
CA GLU A 40 -9.11 7.79 10.48
C GLU A 40 -8.37 7.79 9.15
N HIS A 41 -8.49 6.67 8.44
CA HIS A 41 -8.00 6.52 7.07
C HIS A 41 -9.13 6.05 6.16
N ASP A 42 -9.13 6.52 4.92
CA ASP A 42 -10.00 6.02 3.87
C ASP A 42 -9.38 4.73 3.28
N PRO A 43 -10.03 3.56 3.42
CA PRO A 43 -9.49 2.30 2.89
C PRO A 43 -9.31 2.32 1.37
N MET A 44 -10.15 3.06 0.65
CA MET A 44 -10.05 3.14 -0.80
C MET A 44 -8.87 4.02 -1.25
N GLU A 45 -8.55 5.06 -0.49
CA GLU A 45 -7.36 5.87 -0.72
C GLU A 45 -6.07 5.07 -0.43
N ILE A 46 -6.06 4.28 0.65
CA ILE A 46 -4.98 3.32 0.94
C ILE A 46 -4.77 2.37 -0.23
N TRP A 47 -5.85 1.73 -0.71
CA TRP A 47 -5.78 0.82 -1.85
C TRP A 47 -5.26 1.50 -3.12
N ALA A 48 -5.76 2.70 -3.41
CA ALA A 48 -5.34 3.46 -4.59
C ALA A 48 -3.85 3.82 -4.55
N THR A 49 -3.36 4.29 -3.40
CA THR A 49 -1.95 4.68 -3.23
C THR A 49 -1.01 3.47 -3.26
N GLU A 50 -1.41 2.33 -2.68
CA GLU A 50 -0.63 1.10 -2.75
C GLU A 50 -0.52 0.60 -4.19
N ARG A 51 -1.64 0.54 -4.92
CA ARG A 51 -1.65 0.14 -6.33
C ARG A 51 -0.78 1.04 -7.21
N GLN A 52 -0.82 2.36 -6.97
CA GLN A 52 0.02 3.31 -7.69
C GLN A 52 1.50 3.12 -7.37
N SER A 53 1.84 2.91 -6.10
CA SER A 53 3.23 2.64 -5.69
C SER A 53 3.77 1.36 -6.33
N MET A 54 2.94 0.32 -6.43
CA MET A 54 3.31 -0.92 -7.14
C MET A 54 3.64 -0.65 -8.61
N ALA A 55 2.74 0.04 -9.32
CA ALA A 55 2.93 0.35 -10.74
C ALA A 55 4.20 1.18 -10.96
N GLU A 56 4.39 2.25 -10.18
CA GLU A 56 5.58 3.11 -10.26
C GLU A 56 6.89 2.38 -9.97
N ALA A 57 6.89 1.47 -8.99
CA ALA A 57 8.09 0.69 -8.70
C ALA A 57 8.46 -0.25 -9.85
N VAL A 58 7.46 -0.86 -10.52
CA VAL A 58 7.66 -1.72 -11.69
C VAL A 58 8.16 -0.91 -12.88
N ASP A 59 7.52 0.22 -13.15
CA ASP A 59 7.89 1.12 -14.26
C ASP A 59 9.33 1.63 -14.08
N ALA A 60 9.68 2.06 -12.87
CA ALA A 60 11.03 2.54 -12.55
C ALA A 60 12.11 1.46 -12.67
N ALA A 61 11.75 0.20 -12.48
CA ALA A 61 12.65 -0.94 -12.66
C ALA A 61 12.83 -1.36 -14.14
N HIS A 62 11.96 -0.87 -15.03
CA HIS A 62 11.92 -1.26 -16.46
C HIS A 62 11.84 -2.78 -16.65
N ILE A 63 11.06 -3.48 -15.84
CA ILE A 63 10.87 -4.93 -15.90
C ILE A 63 9.45 -5.31 -16.34
N ASP A 64 9.31 -6.51 -16.93
CA ASP A 64 8.00 -7.13 -17.07
C ASP A 64 7.48 -7.53 -15.67
N PRO A 65 6.25 -7.16 -15.27
CA PRO A 65 5.63 -7.59 -14.02
C PRO A 65 5.65 -9.11 -13.80
N LYS A 66 5.66 -9.90 -14.88
CA LYS A 66 5.79 -11.37 -14.83
C LYS A 66 7.11 -11.86 -14.24
N CYS A 67 8.12 -11.00 -14.17
CA CYS A 67 9.40 -11.31 -13.52
C CYS A 67 9.31 -11.26 -11.98
N ILE A 68 8.19 -10.78 -11.42
CA ILE A 68 8.00 -10.72 -9.96
C ILE A 68 7.62 -12.11 -9.46
N ALA A 69 8.57 -12.78 -8.80
CA ALA A 69 8.40 -14.15 -8.32
C ALA A 69 7.47 -14.25 -7.10
N ALA A 70 7.41 -13.23 -6.26
CA ALA A 70 6.58 -13.19 -5.05
C ALA A 70 6.30 -11.76 -4.61
N ILE A 71 5.21 -11.62 -3.85
CA ILE A 71 4.84 -10.38 -3.15
C ILE A 71 4.75 -10.69 -1.66
N GLY A 72 5.48 -9.94 -0.84
CA GLY A 72 5.34 -9.90 0.61
C GLY A 72 4.64 -8.62 1.03
N ILE A 73 3.75 -8.73 2.01
CA ILE A 73 2.94 -7.59 2.48
C ILE A 73 3.17 -7.41 3.98
N THR A 74 3.43 -6.18 4.39
CA THR A 74 3.32 -5.75 5.78
C THR A 74 2.30 -4.63 5.89
N ASN A 75 1.58 -4.59 6.99
CA ASN A 75 0.49 -3.64 7.22
C ASN A 75 0.76 -2.72 8.41
N GLN A 76 0.06 -1.60 8.46
CA GLN A 76 -0.02 -0.78 9.67
C GLN A 76 -0.79 -1.54 10.76
N ARG A 77 -0.39 -1.35 12.01
CA ARG A 77 -1.05 -1.96 13.17
C ARG A 77 -2.21 -1.09 13.66
N GLU A 78 -3.13 -1.71 14.43
CA GLU A 78 -4.20 -1.03 15.20
C GLU A 78 -5.21 -0.26 14.32
N THR A 79 -5.28 -0.58 13.02
CA THR A 79 -6.29 -0.03 12.12
C THR A 79 -7.25 -1.13 11.71
N THR A 80 -8.53 -0.91 11.98
CA THR A 80 -9.60 -1.85 11.64
C THR A 80 -10.36 -1.35 10.43
N VAL A 81 -10.56 -2.23 9.45
CA VAL A 81 -11.42 -2.00 8.30
C VAL A 81 -12.60 -2.95 8.36
N VAL A 82 -13.81 -2.39 8.26
CA VAL A 82 -15.06 -3.16 8.16
C VAL A 82 -15.65 -2.91 6.78
N TRP A 83 -16.01 -3.99 6.08
CA TRP A 83 -16.58 -3.91 4.73
C TRP A 83 -17.76 -4.87 4.56
N ASP A 84 -18.63 -4.56 3.61
CA ASP A 84 -19.71 -5.47 3.19
C ASP A 84 -19.10 -6.66 2.43
N ALA A 85 -19.27 -7.85 2.97
CA ALA A 85 -18.70 -9.09 2.39
C ALA A 85 -19.22 -9.43 0.99
N ARG A 86 -20.40 -8.92 0.62
CA ARG A 86 -21.03 -9.18 -0.68
C ARG A 86 -20.55 -8.21 -1.75
N THR A 87 -20.33 -6.93 -1.40
CA THR A 87 -19.97 -5.87 -2.36
C THR A 87 -18.48 -5.55 -2.32
N GLY A 88 -17.80 -5.79 -1.20
CA GLY A 88 -16.43 -5.37 -0.95
C GLY A 88 -16.30 -3.90 -0.55
N GLU A 89 -17.42 -3.17 -0.43
CA GLU A 89 -17.41 -1.75 -0.10
C GLU A 89 -17.12 -1.53 1.40
N PRO A 90 -16.19 -0.63 1.74
CA PRO A 90 -15.98 -0.23 3.14
C PRO A 90 -17.25 0.39 3.74
N VAL A 91 -17.55 0.03 4.98
CA VAL A 91 -18.70 0.60 5.72
C VAL A 91 -18.38 1.99 6.22
N TYR A 92 -17.13 2.21 6.63
CA TYR A 92 -16.64 3.47 7.17
C TYR A 92 -15.10 3.52 7.05
N ASN A 93 -14.52 4.68 7.38
CA ASN A 93 -13.07 4.83 7.45
C ASN A 93 -12.43 3.92 8.51
#